data_1391e7aa6414dcfa766b4ed58152506c
#
_entry.id   1391e7aa6414dcfa766b4ed58152506c
#
_cell.length_a   1.000
_cell.length_b   1.000
_cell.length_c   1.000
_cell.angle_alpha   90.00
_cell.angle_beta   90.00
_cell.angle_gamma   90.00
#
_symmetry.space_group_name_H-M   'P 1'
#
loop_
_entity.id
_entity.type
_entity.pdbx_description
1 polymer ?
#
loop_
_entity_poly.entity_id
_entity_poly.type
_entity_poly.pdbx_seq_one_letter_code
_entity_poly.pdbx_strand_id
1 'polypeptide(L)'
;MADFTPRIKELRSKIDRRKHLENVTENLQSQYNNLLIKCDELYAGWNKEENDVLAIEEGGITSFFLDLFGKKEEKLDKERREAYAAKAKYDSAEREKQAVKYDLDRYTAELDSLQNADEEYAALLKERMEFIERNGIAGSEDILALEENLYFLENNRRELQETIDVGNQAASYASEIIYNLEKAEELFVWDVLFDSMLVDFQKHDYLDSARRAGEKLQRALRRFRSELADVTIDDKIDVVLDGFLSFADFFFDGLFSSMAVNDRIKKSKADVDSARSKIYSTLRILETLAADNENQWQQTKEKLDLNR
;
A
#
# COMPACT_ATOMS: atom_id res chain seq x y z
N MET A 1 12.18 -38.88 23.24
CA MET A 1 11.29 -38.79 22.05
C MET A 1 11.88 -37.76 21.12
N ALA A 2 12.09 -38.06 19.85
CA ALA A 2 12.53 -37.02 18.92
C ALA A 2 11.35 -36.07 18.68
N ASP A 3 11.50 -34.80 19.07
CA ASP A 3 10.46 -33.79 18.90
C ASP A 3 10.65 -33.12 17.54
N PHE A 4 9.88 -33.55 16.54
CA PHE A 4 9.88 -32.99 15.19
C PHE A 4 9.07 -31.69 15.10
N THR A 5 8.20 -31.41 16.06
CA THR A 5 7.23 -30.31 16.03
C THR A 5 7.86 -28.94 15.81
N PRO A 6 8.94 -28.52 16.51
CA PRO A 6 9.55 -27.21 16.29
C PRO A 6 10.13 -27.03 14.88
N ARG A 7 10.82 -28.08 14.35
CA ARG A 7 11.42 -28.05 13.03
C ARG A 7 10.35 -28.01 11.92
N ILE A 8 9.26 -28.76 12.09
CA ILE A 8 8.10 -28.73 11.19
C ILE A 8 7.48 -27.35 11.18
N LYS A 9 7.26 -26.75 12.36
CA LYS A 9 6.67 -25.39 12.49
C LYS A 9 7.57 -24.34 11.81
N GLU A 10 8.88 -24.42 12.00
CA GLU A 10 9.83 -23.51 11.35
C GLU A 10 9.79 -23.61 9.83
N LEU A 11 9.85 -24.82 9.27
CA LEU A 11 9.85 -25.03 7.83
C LEU A 11 8.52 -24.62 7.18
N ARG A 12 7.39 -24.89 7.83
CA ARG A 12 6.08 -24.41 7.38
C ARG A 12 6.04 -22.88 7.34
N SER A 13 6.52 -22.22 8.39
CA SER A 13 6.59 -20.76 8.41
C SER A 13 7.46 -20.22 7.27
N LYS A 14 8.55 -20.90 6.91
CA LYS A 14 9.36 -20.53 5.73
C LYS A 14 8.61 -20.72 4.41
N ILE A 15 7.83 -21.79 4.27
CA ILE A 15 7.01 -22.06 3.08
C ILE A 15 5.91 -21.02 2.92
N ASP A 16 5.19 -20.71 3.99
CA ASP A 16 4.14 -19.70 3.96
C ASP A 16 4.72 -18.32 3.67
N ARG A 17 5.85 -17.99 4.30
CA ARG A 17 6.57 -16.74 3.99
C ARG A 17 7.03 -16.69 2.54
N ARG A 18 7.48 -17.80 1.96
CA ARG A 18 7.85 -17.88 0.54
C ARG A 18 6.65 -17.60 -0.37
N LYS A 19 5.49 -18.24 -0.11
CA LYS A 19 4.26 -18.02 -0.87
C LYS A 19 3.80 -16.56 -0.80
N HIS A 20 3.80 -15.99 0.40
CA HIS A 20 3.51 -14.56 0.58
C HIS A 20 4.45 -13.69 -0.27
N LEU A 21 5.76 -13.94 -0.21
CA LEU A 21 6.74 -13.17 -0.97
C LEU A 21 6.58 -13.34 -2.49
N GLU A 22 6.18 -14.50 -2.98
CA GLU A 22 5.84 -14.73 -4.40
C GLU A 22 4.73 -13.77 -4.85
N ASN A 23 3.63 -13.70 -4.10
CA ASN A 23 2.51 -12.81 -4.40
C ASN A 23 2.90 -11.32 -4.30
N VAL A 24 3.64 -10.96 -3.25
CA VAL A 24 4.11 -9.58 -3.05
C VAL A 24 5.05 -9.14 -4.17
N THR A 25 6.01 -9.97 -4.56
CA THR A 25 6.98 -9.64 -5.62
C THR A 25 6.31 -9.54 -6.99
N GLU A 26 5.35 -10.40 -7.31
CA GLU A 26 4.57 -10.31 -8.54
C GLU A 26 3.77 -9.00 -8.61
N ASN A 27 3.12 -8.64 -7.52
CA ASN A 27 2.35 -7.39 -7.42
C ASN A 27 3.28 -6.16 -7.55
N LEU A 28 4.40 -6.12 -6.83
CA LEU A 28 5.38 -5.03 -6.90
C LEU A 28 6.01 -4.93 -8.29
N GLN A 29 6.27 -6.05 -8.97
CA GLN A 29 6.78 -6.05 -10.33
C GLN A 29 5.79 -5.41 -11.31
N SER A 30 4.50 -5.74 -11.17
CA SER A 30 3.43 -5.12 -11.96
C SER A 30 3.34 -3.61 -11.70
N GLN A 31 3.39 -3.19 -10.43
CA GLN A 31 3.40 -1.77 -10.06
C GLN A 31 4.63 -1.04 -10.62
N TYR A 32 5.80 -1.65 -10.52
CA TYR A 32 7.03 -1.07 -11.05
C TYR A 32 6.96 -0.85 -12.57
N ASN A 33 6.43 -1.84 -13.30
CA ASN A 33 6.25 -1.73 -14.76
C ASN A 33 5.28 -0.60 -15.14
N ASN A 34 4.18 -0.45 -14.41
CA ASN A 34 3.22 0.64 -14.62
C ASN A 34 3.85 2.01 -14.31
N LEU A 35 4.66 2.09 -13.25
CA LEU A 35 5.37 3.32 -12.89
C LEU A 35 6.48 3.69 -13.89
N LEU A 36 7.11 2.71 -14.54
CA LEU A 36 8.04 2.99 -15.65
C LEU A 36 7.33 3.74 -16.77
N ILE A 37 6.19 3.21 -17.25
CA ILE A 37 5.42 3.84 -18.33
C ILE A 37 4.95 5.24 -17.91
N LYS A 38 4.42 5.38 -16.69
CA LYS A 38 3.95 6.66 -16.16
C LYS A 38 5.07 7.70 -16.04
N CYS A 39 6.25 7.29 -15.60
CA CYS A 39 7.42 8.19 -15.55
C CYS A 39 7.83 8.68 -16.93
N ASP A 40 7.83 7.80 -17.94
CA ASP A 40 8.17 8.18 -19.32
C ASP A 40 7.16 9.19 -19.88
N GLU A 41 5.86 8.97 -19.65
CA GLU A 41 4.80 9.91 -20.07
C GLU A 41 4.92 11.28 -19.36
N LEU A 42 5.16 11.27 -18.05
CA LEU A 42 5.31 12.50 -17.26
C LEU A 42 6.59 13.25 -17.62
N TYR A 43 7.67 12.53 -17.92
CA TYR A 43 8.91 13.12 -18.41
C TYR A 43 8.70 13.81 -19.77
N ALA A 44 8.04 13.14 -20.70
CA ALA A 44 7.71 13.73 -22.00
C ALA A 44 6.83 14.97 -21.85
N GLY A 45 5.84 14.94 -20.96
CA GLY A 45 5.00 16.09 -20.64
C GLY A 45 5.80 17.26 -20.05
N TRP A 46 6.64 17.00 -19.05
CA TRP A 46 7.51 18.04 -18.46
C TRP A 46 8.46 18.64 -19.49
N ASN A 47 9.14 17.80 -20.27
CA ASN A 47 10.09 18.26 -21.30
C ASN A 47 9.42 19.15 -22.37
N LYS A 48 8.14 18.89 -22.69
CA LYS A 48 7.35 19.74 -23.57
C LYS A 48 7.11 21.12 -22.94
N GLU A 49 6.62 21.18 -21.71
CA GLU A 49 6.35 22.44 -21.01
C GLU A 49 7.64 23.26 -20.79
N GLU A 50 8.78 22.60 -20.54
CA GLU A 50 10.07 23.26 -20.40
C GLU A 50 10.56 23.86 -21.74
N ASN A 51 10.35 23.14 -22.85
CA ASN A 51 10.63 23.68 -24.18
C ASN A 51 9.73 24.87 -24.54
N ASP A 52 8.47 24.89 -24.09
CA ASP A 52 7.55 26.04 -24.30
C ASP A 52 8.05 27.28 -23.53
N VAL A 53 8.60 27.10 -22.31
CA VAL A 53 9.28 28.18 -21.56
C VAL A 53 10.50 28.69 -22.30
N LEU A 54 11.40 27.80 -22.75
CA LEU A 54 12.63 28.14 -23.49
C LEU A 54 12.31 28.87 -24.78
N ALA A 55 11.31 28.47 -25.54
CA ALA A 55 10.88 29.12 -26.78
C ALA A 55 10.45 30.58 -26.58
N ILE A 56 9.91 30.92 -25.40
CA ILE A 56 9.55 32.30 -25.05
C ILE A 56 10.78 33.07 -24.56
N GLU A 57 11.67 32.45 -23.78
CA GLU A 57 12.89 33.07 -23.26
C GLU A 57 13.93 33.40 -24.35
N GLU A 58 14.17 32.46 -25.27
CA GLU A 58 15.18 32.57 -26.34
C GLU A 58 14.81 33.52 -27.47
N GLY A 59 13.61 34.13 -27.47
CA GLY A 59 13.29 35.25 -28.35
C GLY A 59 12.91 34.87 -29.77
N GLY A 60 12.25 33.76 -30.01
CA GLY A 60 11.67 33.39 -31.30
C GLY A 60 10.58 34.36 -31.80
N ILE A 61 10.09 34.14 -33.03
CA ILE A 61 9.06 34.97 -33.71
C ILE A 61 7.83 35.18 -32.76
N THR A 62 7.44 34.15 -32.02
CA THR A 62 6.34 34.18 -31.04
C THR A 62 6.65 35.15 -29.90
N SER A 63 7.87 35.15 -29.39
CA SER A 63 8.35 36.04 -28.33
C SER A 63 8.30 37.50 -28.76
N PHE A 64 8.72 37.80 -30.01
CA PHE A 64 8.66 39.15 -30.59
C PHE A 64 7.22 39.70 -30.64
N PHE A 65 6.23 38.90 -31.08
CA PHE A 65 4.84 39.31 -31.11
C PHE A 65 4.28 39.49 -29.68
N LEU A 66 4.64 38.62 -28.73
CA LEU A 66 4.19 38.75 -27.34
C LEU A 66 4.77 40.01 -26.66
N ASP A 67 6.01 40.37 -26.98
CA ASP A 67 6.67 41.59 -26.49
C ASP A 67 5.98 42.85 -27.05
N LEU A 68 5.64 42.82 -28.34
CA LEU A 68 4.92 43.92 -29.04
C LEU A 68 3.53 44.17 -28.41
N PHE A 69 2.84 43.13 -27.89
CA PHE A 69 1.53 43.22 -27.27
C PHE A 69 1.57 43.34 -25.74
N GLY A 70 2.76 43.44 -25.13
CA GLY A 70 2.94 43.59 -23.68
C GLY A 70 2.47 42.38 -22.85
N LYS A 71 2.37 41.18 -23.45
CA LYS A 71 1.86 39.96 -22.81
C LYS A 71 2.94 38.89 -22.54
N LYS A 72 4.20 39.23 -22.80
CA LYS A 72 5.31 38.27 -22.70
C LYS A 72 5.51 37.79 -21.27
N GLU A 73 5.53 38.69 -20.29
CA GLU A 73 5.74 38.34 -18.88
C GLU A 73 4.59 37.47 -18.33
N GLU A 74 3.34 37.85 -18.59
CA GLU A 74 2.18 37.07 -18.15
C GLU A 74 2.18 35.63 -18.71
N LYS A 75 2.52 35.50 -20.01
CA LYS A 75 2.60 34.20 -20.64
C LYS A 75 3.78 33.39 -20.12
N LEU A 76 4.93 34.00 -19.93
CA LEU A 76 6.13 33.34 -19.40
C LEU A 76 5.90 32.82 -17.98
N ASP A 77 5.23 33.62 -17.13
CA ASP A 77 4.89 33.20 -15.77
C ASP A 77 3.86 32.04 -15.75
N LYS A 78 2.98 32.00 -16.73
CA LYS A 78 2.05 30.88 -16.88
C LYS A 78 2.78 29.60 -17.28
N GLU A 79 3.61 29.64 -18.32
CA GLU A 79 4.35 28.47 -18.83
C GLU A 79 5.33 27.95 -17.77
N ARG A 80 6.02 28.85 -17.05
CA ARG A 80 6.90 28.46 -15.92
C ARG A 80 6.13 27.71 -14.82
N ARG A 81 4.90 28.15 -14.48
CA ARG A 81 4.06 27.44 -13.49
C ARG A 81 3.62 26.08 -14.00
N GLU A 82 3.30 25.95 -15.29
CA GLU A 82 2.92 24.70 -15.92
C GLU A 82 4.13 23.72 -15.97
N ALA A 83 5.31 24.17 -16.36
CA ALA A 83 6.55 23.38 -16.32
C ALA A 83 6.91 22.94 -14.90
N TYR A 84 6.75 23.82 -13.90
CA TYR A 84 7.01 23.48 -12.49
C TYR A 84 6.03 22.43 -11.98
N ALA A 85 4.75 22.54 -12.34
CA ALA A 85 3.73 21.56 -11.98
C ALA A 85 3.95 20.20 -12.66
N ALA A 86 4.36 20.20 -13.93
CA ALA A 86 4.70 18.99 -14.67
C ALA A 86 5.92 18.29 -14.07
N LYS A 87 6.98 19.07 -13.74
CA LYS A 87 8.16 18.56 -13.04
C LYS A 87 7.82 17.93 -11.71
N ALA A 88 7.00 18.59 -10.89
CA ALA A 88 6.63 18.08 -9.59
C ALA A 88 5.89 16.72 -9.68
N LYS A 89 5.07 16.53 -10.72
CA LYS A 89 4.42 15.24 -11.00
C LYS A 89 5.43 14.16 -11.39
N TYR A 90 6.36 14.48 -12.29
CA TYR A 90 7.44 13.58 -12.68
C TYR A 90 8.31 13.17 -11.48
N ASP A 91 8.77 14.15 -10.70
CA ASP A 91 9.61 13.91 -9.51
C ASP A 91 8.88 13.06 -8.46
N SER A 92 7.56 13.20 -8.34
CA SER A 92 6.74 12.37 -7.44
C SER A 92 6.65 10.93 -7.92
N ALA A 93 6.38 10.72 -9.23
CA ALA A 93 6.31 9.38 -9.82
C ALA A 93 7.68 8.67 -9.78
N GLU A 94 8.76 9.42 -10.01
CA GLU A 94 10.14 8.89 -9.95
C GLU A 94 10.49 8.41 -8.53
N ARG A 95 10.15 9.20 -7.49
CA ARG A 95 10.33 8.77 -6.09
C ARG A 95 9.51 7.53 -5.75
N GLU A 96 8.29 7.44 -6.26
CA GLU A 96 7.42 6.28 -6.07
C GLU A 96 8.01 5.03 -6.75
N LYS A 97 8.45 5.17 -7.98
CA LYS A 97 9.12 4.10 -8.74
C LYS A 97 10.36 3.57 -7.99
N GLN A 98 11.19 4.47 -7.44
CA GLN A 98 12.36 4.10 -6.66
C GLN A 98 11.99 3.37 -5.37
N ALA A 99 10.93 3.80 -4.69
CA ALA A 99 10.44 3.14 -3.48
C ALA A 99 9.93 1.72 -3.76
N VAL A 100 9.13 1.56 -4.83
CA VAL A 100 8.64 0.23 -5.26
C VAL A 100 9.78 -0.68 -5.68
N LYS A 101 10.78 -0.13 -6.40
CA LYS A 101 11.98 -0.89 -6.80
C LYS A 101 12.77 -1.39 -5.60
N TYR A 102 12.98 -0.53 -4.60
CA TYR A 102 13.66 -0.91 -3.37
C TYR A 102 12.96 -2.06 -2.63
N ASP A 103 11.63 -1.96 -2.50
CA ASP A 103 10.83 -3.02 -1.85
C ASP A 103 10.86 -4.32 -2.66
N LEU A 104 10.75 -4.24 -3.99
CA LEU A 104 10.85 -5.38 -4.89
C LEU A 104 12.20 -6.11 -4.75
N ASP A 105 13.32 -5.37 -4.78
CA ASP A 105 14.66 -5.95 -4.66
C ASP A 105 14.85 -6.63 -3.31
N ARG A 106 14.36 -6.01 -2.23
CA ARG A 106 14.42 -6.56 -0.87
C ARG A 106 13.65 -7.86 -0.75
N TYR A 107 12.39 -7.89 -1.22
CA TYR A 107 11.55 -9.09 -1.11
C TYR A 107 12.01 -10.20 -2.06
N THR A 108 12.53 -9.88 -3.23
CA THR A 108 13.14 -10.86 -4.13
C THR A 108 14.34 -11.54 -3.47
N ALA A 109 15.23 -10.79 -2.81
CA ALA A 109 16.36 -11.34 -2.10
C ALA A 109 15.95 -12.25 -0.93
N GLU A 110 14.87 -11.87 -0.21
CA GLU A 110 14.31 -12.73 0.85
C GLU A 110 13.70 -14.01 0.27
N LEU A 111 12.93 -13.90 -0.83
CA LEU A 111 12.34 -15.03 -1.55
C LEU A 111 13.39 -16.04 -1.99
N ASP A 112 14.50 -15.57 -2.56
CA ASP A 112 15.62 -16.40 -2.98
C ASP A 112 16.22 -17.21 -1.82
N SER A 113 16.24 -16.65 -0.62
CA SER A 113 16.74 -17.34 0.58
C SER A 113 15.85 -18.50 1.06
N LEU A 114 14.60 -18.55 0.59
CA LEU A 114 13.59 -19.52 1.01
C LEU A 114 13.32 -20.63 -0.03
N GLN A 115 14.05 -20.66 -1.14
CA GLN A 115 13.79 -21.57 -2.27
C GLN A 115 13.75 -23.06 -1.87
N ASN A 116 14.58 -23.48 -0.91
CA ASN A 116 14.72 -24.88 -0.52
C ASN A 116 13.73 -25.32 0.58
N ALA A 117 12.84 -24.44 1.04
CA ALA A 117 11.99 -24.70 2.20
C ALA A 117 11.05 -25.92 2.01
N ASP A 118 10.51 -26.10 0.78
CA ASP A 118 9.62 -27.25 0.48
C ASP A 118 10.38 -28.57 0.47
N GLU A 119 11.58 -28.61 -0.10
CA GLU A 119 12.40 -29.82 -0.15
C GLU A 119 12.85 -30.23 1.26
N GLU A 120 13.27 -29.26 2.07
CA GLU A 120 13.63 -29.48 3.47
C GLU A 120 12.43 -30.00 4.28
N TYR A 121 11.24 -29.45 4.05
CA TYR A 121 10.01 -29.88 4.70
C TYR A 121 9.60 -31.29 4.30
N ALA A 122 9.63 -31.63 3.00
CA ALA A 122 9.34 -32.97 2.52
C ALA A 122 10.33 -34.01 3.10
N ALA A 123 11.61 -33.69 3.17
CA ALA A 123 12.62 -34.54 3.79
C ALA A 123 12.36 -34.77 5.28
N LEU A 124 11.97 -33.73 6.02
CA LEU A 124 11.66 -33.84 7.46
C LEU A 124 10.41 -34.66 7.73
N LEU A 125 9.36 -34.52 6.88
CA LEU A 125 8.15 -35.36 6.98
C LEU A 125 8.46 -36.84 6.75
N LYS A 126 9.31 -37.14 5.77
CA LYS A 126 9.76 -38.52 5.53
C LYS A 126 10.52 -39.07 6.72
N GLU A 127 11.46 -38.32 7.31
CA GLU A 127 12.18 -38.70 8.53
C GLU A 127 11.21 -39.01 9.67
N ARG A 128 10.17 -38.15 9.86
CA ARG A 128 9.14 -38.36 10.88
C ARG A 128 8.30 -39.60 10.62
N MET A 129 7.87 -39.86 9.38
CA MET A 129 7.12 -41.09 9.05
C MET A 129 7.93 -42.35 9.33
N GLU A 130 9.19 -42.41 8.92
CA GLU A 130 10.09 -43.55 9.20
C GLU A 130 10.30 -43.74 10.69
N PHE A 131 10.32 -42.67 11.50
CA PHE A 131 10.39 -42.74 12.95
C PHE A 131 9.12 -43.34 13.56
N ILE A 132 7.93 -42.93 13.11
CA ILE A 132 6.63 -43.42 13.56
C ILE A 132 6.50 -44.92 13.27
N GLU A 133 6.81 -45.34 12.05
CA GLU A 133 6.75 -46.76 11.63
C GLU A 133 7.68 -47.64 12.47
N ARG A 134 8.92 -47.20 12.72
CA ARG A 134 9.87 -47.95 13.53
C ARG A 134 9.47 -48.11 15.02
N ASN A 135 8.68 -47.15 15.54
CA ASN A 135 8.29 -47.14 16.96
C ASN A 135 6.85 -47.60 17.21
N GLY A 136 6.08 -47.98 16.16
CA GLY A 136 4.72 -48.56 16.29
C GLY A 136 3.69 -47.64 16.95
N ILE A 137 3.73 -46.34 16.71
CA ILE A 137 2.85 -45.32 17.32
C ILE A 137 1.49 -45.39 16.62
N ALA A 138 0.47 -45.92 17.29
CA ALA A 138 -0.91 -45.97 16.78
C ALA A 138 -1.65 -44.64 17.02
N GLY A 139 -2.62 -44.28 16.12
CA GLY A 139 -3.45 -43.08 16.26
C GLY A 139 -2.83 -41.76 15.77
N SER A 140 -1.66 -41.88 15.09
CA SER A 140 -0.89 -40.70 14.68
C SER A 140 -1.51 -39.88 13.53
N GLU A 141 -2.34 -40.48 12.68
CA GLU A 141 -2.91 -39.78 11.50
C GLU A 141 -3.92 -38.69 11.89
N ASP A 142 -4.83 -38.96 12.84
CA ASP A 142 -5.79 -37.98 13.32
C ASP A 142 -5.12 -36.84 14.09
N ILE A 143 -4.12 -37.19 14.91
CA ILE A 143 -3.32 -36.19 15.65
C ILE A 143 -2.54 -35.30 14.68
N LEU A 144 -1.95 -35.90 13.62
CA LEU A 144 -1.25 -35.15 12.58
C LEU A 144 -2.16 -34.18 11.84
N ALA A 145 -3.37 -34.63 11.47
CA ALA A 145 -4.36 -33.79 10.80
C ALA A 145 -4.80 -32.60 11.69
N LEU A 146 -4.98 -32.85 13.00
CA LEU A 146 -5.32 -31.77 13.95
C LEU A 146 -4.15 -30.79 14.14
N GLU A 147 -2.92 -31.28 14.25
CA GLU A 147 -1.73 -30.42 14.34
C GLU A 147 -1.55 -29.61 13.05
N GLU A 148 -1.86 -30.17 11.90
CA GLU A 148 -1.79 -29.49 10.61
C GLU A 148 -2.85 -28.39 10.50
N ASN A 149 -4.07 -28.66 10.92
CA ASN A 149 -5.13 -27.68 10.96
C ASN A 149 -4.85 -26.54 11.96
N LEU A 150 -4.33 -26.86 13.15
CA LEU A 150 -3.91 -25.84 14.11
C LEU A 150 -2.83 -24.91 13.54
N TYR A 151 -1.86 -25.46 12.85
CA TYR A 151 -0.82 -24.68 12.21
C TYR A 151 -1.41 -23.74 11.13
N PHE A 152 -2.30 -24.25 10.27
CA PHE A 152 -3.00 -23.46 9.27
C PHE A 152 -3.77 -22.28 9.91
N LEU A 153 -4.54 -22.55 10.97
CA LEU A 153 -5.29 -21.54 11.69
C LEU A 153 -4.38 -20.52 12.40
N GLU A 154 -3.24 -20.95 12.93
CA GLU A 154 -2.25 -20.08 13.56
C GLU A 154 -1.59 -19.14 12.54
N ASN A 155 -1.35 -19.63 11.32
CA ASN A 155 -0.82 -18.83 10.23
C ASN A 155 -1.85 -17.80 9.74
N ASN A 156 -3.09 -18.23 9.49
CA ASN A 156 -4.18 -17.34 9.10
C ASN A 156 -4.41 -16.22 10.13
N ARG A 157 -4.31 -16.55 11.42
CA ARG A 157 -4.40 -15.57 12.49
C ARG A 157 -3.34 -14.48 12.38
N ARG A 158 -2.10 -14.87 12.04
CA ARG A 158 -1.00 -13.92 11.85
C ARG A 158 -1.23 -13.02 10.64
N GLU A 159 -1.57 -13.60 9.49
CA GLU A 159 -1.85 -12.85 8.25
C GLU A 159 -3.01 -11.86 8.43
N LEU A 160 -4.11 -12.30 9.07
CA LEU A 160 -5.23 -11.43 9.40
C LEU A 160 -4.81 -10.27 10.30
N GLN A 161 -4.01 -10.53 11.35
CA GLN A 161 -3.55 -9.50 12.27
C GLN A 161 -2.63 -8.49 11.57
N GLU A 162 -1.68 -8.95 10.76
CA GLU A 162 -0.79 -8.10 9.99
C GLU A 162 -1.58 -7.21 9.01
N THR A 163 -2.57 -7.77 8.33
CA THR A 163 -3.46 -7.05 7.42
C THR A 163 -4.29 -6.00 8.17
N ILE A 164 -4.88 -6.35 9.31
CA ILE A 164 -5.64 -5.42 10.16
C ILE A 164 -4.75 -4.27 10.65
N ASP A 165 -3.52 -4.54 11.07
CA ASP A 165 -2.60 -3.52 11.57
C ASP A 165 -2.23 -2.51 10.46
N VAL A 166 -1.97 -2.99 9.26
CA VAL A 166 -1.69 -2.12 8.09
C VAL A 166 -2.92 -1.31 7.69
N GLY A 167 -4.12 -1.92 7.72
CA GLY A 167 -5.38 -1.23 7.45
C GLY A 167 -5.66 -0.12 8.48
N ASN A 168 -5.43 -0.36 9.76
CA ASN A 168 -5.56 0.63 10.82
C ASN A 168 -4.55 1.78 10.64
N GLN A 169 -3.34 1.48 10.22
CA GLN A 169 -2.34 2.50 9.91
C GLN A 169 -2.79 3.38 8.72
N ALA A 170 -3.35 2.78 7.67
CA ALA A 170 -3.91 3.52 6.54
C ALA A 170 -5.07 4.42 6.98
N ALA A 171 -6.01 3.93 7.80
CA ALA A 171 -7.11 4.71 8.35
C ALA A 171 -6.63 5.89 9.21
N SER A 172 -5.54 5.70 9.96
CA SER A 172 -4.91 6.77 10.76
C SER A 172 -4.35 7.88 9.86
N TYR A 173 -3.64 7.54 8.79
CA TYR A 173 -3.12 8.55 7.85
C TYR A 173 -4.26 9.28 7.11
N ALA A 174 -5.33 8.58 6.73
CA ALA A 174 -6.50 9.23 6.15
C ALA A 174 -7.11 10.26 7.14
N SER A 175 -7.20 9.92 8.41
CA SER A 175 -7.69 10.83 9.45
C SER A 175 -6.75 12.01 9.68
N GLU A 176 -5.43 11.82 9.62
CA GLU A 176 -4.42 12.88 9.68
C GLU A 176 -4.58 13.88 8.52
N ILE A 177 -4.85 13.38 7.30
CA ILE A 177 -5.09 14.23 6.14
C ILE A 177 -6.36 15.07 6.35
N ILE A 178 -7.47 14.43 6.73
CA ILE A 178 -8.76 15.12 6.95
C ILE A 178 -8.58 16.23 7.98
N TYR A 179 -7.94 15.94 9.11
CA TYR A 179 -7.67 16.93 10.16
C TYR A 179 -6.88 18.13 9.62
N ASN A 180 -5.80 17.90 8.89
CA ASN A 180 -4.98 18.97 8.34
C ASN A 180 -5.72 19.80 7.27
N LEU A 181 -6.54 19.14 6.43
CA LEU A 181 -7.37 19.84 5.45
C LEU A 181 -8.48 20.68 6.10
N GLU A 182 -9.07 20.19 7.21
CA GLU A 182 -10.05 20.97 7.99
C GLU A 182 -9.41 22.20 8.61
N LYS A 183 -8.20 22.07 9.18
CA LYS A 183 -7.48 23.21 9.71
C LYS A 183 -7.07 24.22 8.64
N ALA A 184 -6.65 23.76 7.48
CA ALA A 184 -6.39 24.64 6.34
C ALA A 184 -7.65 25.36 5.87
N GLU A 185 -8.81 24.66 5.81
CA GLU A 185 -10.10 25.25 5.42
C GLU A 185 -10.57 26.31 6.44
N GLU A 186 -10.47 26.07 7.74
CA GLU A 186 -10.75 27.04 8.78
C GLU A 186 -9.92 28.33 8.60
N LEU A 187 -8.64 28.21 8.33
CA LEU A 187 -7.75 29.36 8.13
C LEU A 187 -8.04 30.12 6.82
N PHE A 188 -8.55 29.43 5.79
CA PHE A 188 -8.99 30.09 4.55
C PHE A 188 -10.13 31.10 4.80
N VAL A 189 -11.06 30.76 5.70
CA VAL A 189 -12.17 31.66 6.08
C VAL A 189 -11.64 32.89 6.83
N TRP A 190 -10.64 32.72 7.69
CA TRP A 190 -10.01 33.82 8.43
C TRP A 190 -9.15 34.73 7.54
N ASP A 191 -8.45 34.18 6.54
CA ASP A 191 -7.62 34.91 5.58
C ASP A 191 -8.47 35.91 4.76
N VAL A 192 -9.64 35.45 4.30
CA VAL A 192 -10.60 36.30 3.59
C VAL A 192 -11.14 37.46 4.46
N LEU A 193 -11.18 37.27 5.80
CA LEU A 193 -11.72 38.27 6.72
C LEU A 193 -10.69 39.25 7.25
N PHE A 194 -9.40 38.86 7.35
CA PHE A 194 -8.40 39.62 8.10
C PHE A 194 -7.08 39.92 7.36
N ASP A 195 -6.90 39.46 6.11
CA ASP A 195 -5.71 39.71 5.25
C ASP A 195 -4.37 39.64 6.01
N SER A 196 -4.14 38.51 6.71
CA SER A 196 -3.03 38.35 7.63
C SER A 196 -1.95 37.41 7.09
N MET A 197 -0.71 37.92 6.93
CA MET A 197 0.46 37.17 6.49
C MET A 197 0.79 35.94 7.37
N LEU A 198 0.44 35.97 8.67
CA LEU A 198 0.64 34.88 9.62
C LEU A 198 -0.33 33.70 9.36
N VAL A 199 -1.55 34.01 8.94
CA VAL A 199 -2.57 33.01 8.58
C VAL A 199 -2.15 32.24 7.33
N ASP A 200 -1.56 32.93 6.36
CA ASP A 200 -1.08 32.33 5.11
C ASP A 200 0.06 31.31 5.36
N PHE A 201 1.00 31.64 6.25
CA PHE A 201 2.08 30.72 6.63
C PHE A 201 1.55 29.45 7.32
N GLN A 202 0.64 29.59 8.28
CA GLN A 202 0.05 28.44 8.99
C GLN A 202 -0.80 27.55 8.05
N LYS A 203 -1.51 28.15 7.11
CA LYS A 203 -2.27 27.43 6.08
C LYS A 203 -1.37 26.54 5.23
N HIS A 204 -0.20 27.06 4.80
CA HIS A 204 0.79 26.27 4.07
C HIS A 204 1.35 25.11 4.88
N ASP A 205 1.60 25.27 6.18
CA ASP A 205 2.06 24.19 7.05
C ASP A 205 1.06 23.04 7.16
N TYR A 206 -0.24 23.34 7.25
CA TYR A 206 -1.28 22.31 7.27
C TYR A 206 -1.43 21.60 5.91
N LEU A 207 -1.35 22.32 4.81
CA LEU A 207 -1.39 21.71 3.47
C LEU A 207 -0.17 20.82 3.21
N ASP A 208 1.01 21.23 3.64
CA ASP A 208 2.23 20.43 3.56
C ASP A 208 2.15 19.19 4.47
N SER A 209 1.55 19.31 5.64
CA SER A 209 1.31 18.19 6.54
C SER A 209 0.30 17.20 5.95
N ALA A 210 -0.80 17.69 5.35
CA ALA A 210 -1.75 16.87 4.63
C ALA A 210 -1.07 16.12 3.46
N ARG A 211 -0.20 16.79 2.71
CA ARG A 211 0.57 16.17 1.61
C ARG A 211 1.49 15.06 2.11
N ARG A 212 2.27 15.31 3.19
CA ARG A 212 3.13 14.29 3.79
C ARG A 212 2.34 13.08 4.30
N ALA A 213 1.19 13.33 4.95
CA ALA A 213 0.28 12.27 5.38
C ALA A 213 -0.31 11.50 4.19
N GLY A 214 -0.56 12.17 3.08
CA GLY A 214 -1.00 11.55 1.83
C GLY A 214 0.03 10.59 1.23
N GLU A 215 1.30 10.96 1.22
CA GLU A 215 2.38 10.05 0.78
C GLU A 215 2.50 8.81 1.69
N LYS A 216 2.25 8.99 3.00
CA LYS A 216 2.21 7.86 3.95
C LYS A 216 0.97 6.98 3.71
N LEU A 217 -0.20 7.59 3.49
CA LEU A 217 -1.44 6.88 3.17
C LEU A 217 -1.27 6.05 1.91
N GLN A 218 -0.69 6.62 0.86
CA GLN A 218 -0.43 5.91 -0.39
C GLN A 218 0.42 4.65 -0.18
N ARG A 219 1.52 4.76 0.59
CA ARG A 219 2.35 3.59 0.93
C ARG A 219 1.59 2.55 1.77
N ALA A 220 0.82 3.01 2.76
CA ALA A 220 0.02 2.13 3.61
C ALA A 220 -1.09 1.41 2.82
N LEU A 221 -1.75 2.07 1.86
CA LEU A 221 -2.75 1.46 1.00
C LEU A 221 -2.15 0.41 0.06
N ARG A 222 -0.96 0.66 -0.51
CA ARG A 222 -0.26 -0.36 -1.31
C ARG A 222 0.07 -1.60 -0.48
N ARG A 223 0.59 -1.39 0.72
CA ARG A 223 0.89 -2.49 1.64
C ARG A 223 -0.39 -3.21 2.06
N PHE A 224 -1.47 -2.49 2.38
CA PHE A 224 -2.76 -3.07 2.75
C PHE A 224 -3.34 -3.93 1.62
N ARG A 225 -3.23 -3.46 0.37
CA ARG A 225 -3.58 -4.24 -0.81
C ARG A 225 -2.79 -5.55 -0.90
N SER A 226 -1.48 -5.49 -0.68
CA SER A 226 -0.60 -6.68 -0.71
C SER A 226 -0.99 -7.68 0.37
N GLU A 227 -1.15 -7.23 1.62
CA GLU A 227 -1.54 -8.08 2.74
C GLU A 227 -2.94 -8.68 2.55
N LEU A 228 -3.89 -7.92 1.96
CA LEU A 228 -5.23 -8.44 1.63
C LEU A 228 -5.20 -9.59 0.63
N ALA A 229 -4.30 -9.55 -0.35
CA ALA A 229 -4.15 -10.61 -1.35
C ALA A 229 -3.64 -11.93 -0.75
N ASP A 230 -2.98 -11.88 0.41
CA ASP A 230 -2.46 -13.06 1.12
C ASP A 230 -3.49 -13.72 2.06
N VAL A 231 -4.58 -13.00 2.38
CA VAL A 231 -5.67 -13.54 3.20
C VAL A 231 -6.55 -14.46 2.36
N THR A 232 -6.19 -15.75 2.26
CA THR A 232 -6.86 -16.76 1.39
C THR A 232 -7.94 -17.57 2.11
N ILE A 233 -8.70 -16.97 3.03
CA ILE A 233 -9.58 -17.72 3.95
C ILE A 233 -10.99 -17.97 3.41
N ASP A 234 -11.53 -17.11 2.55
CA ASP A 234 -12.94 -17.21 2.09
C ASP A 234 -13.12 -16.48 0.75
N ASP A 235 -13.94 -17.08 -0.16
CA ASP A 235 -14.38 -16.48 -1.45
C ASP A 235 -15.02 -15.09 -1.30
N LYS A 236 -15.47 -14.72 -0.09
CA LYS A 236 -16.00 -13.40 0.22
C LYS A 236 -14.94 -12.29 0.23
N ILE A 237 -13.68 -12.65 0.44
CA ILE A 237 -12.57 -11.69 0.41
C ILE A 237 -12.31 -11.22 -1.00
N ASP A 238 -12.46 -12.07 -2.01
CA ASP A 238 -12.24 -11.71 -3.41
C ASP A 238 -13.11 -10.53 -3.84
N VAL A 239 -14.39 -10.52 -3.44
CA VAL A 239 -15.32 -9.41 -3.74
C VAL A 239 -14.92 -8.11 -3.01
N VAL A 240 -14.42 -8.23 -1.79
CA VAL A 240 -13.95 -7.07 -0.99
C VAL A 240 -12.64 -6.54 -1.56
N LEU A 241 -11.75 -7.44 -1.93
CA LEU A 241 -10.47 -7.15 -2.55
C LEU A 241 -10.67 -6.42 -3.87
N ASP A 242 -11.48 -6.94 -4.79
CA ASP A 242 -11.77 -6.28 -6.08
C ASP A 242 -12.35 -4.88 -5.91
N GLY A 243 -13.28 -4.71 -4.97
CA GLY A 243 -13.86 -3.41 -4.65
C GLY A 243 -12.85 -2.43 -4.04
N PHE A 244 -11.92 -2.94 -3.23
CA PHE A 244 -10.84 -2.14 -2.65
C PHE A 244 -9.75 -1.81 -3.67
N LEU A 245 -9.38 -2.76 -4.53
CA LEU A 245 -8.37 -2.57 -5.57
C LEU A 245 -8.78 -1.50 -6.58
N SER A 246 -10.00 -1.60 -7.10
CA SER A 246 -10.54 -0.61 -8.04
C SER A 246 -10.60 0.80 -7.43
N PHE A 247 -10.87 0.89 -6.12
CA PHE A 247 -10.87 2.14 -5.38
C PHE A 247 -9.45 2.68 -5.20
N ALA A 248 -8.50 1.84 -4.80
CA ALA A 248 -7.11 2.25 -4.57
C ALA A 248 -6.49 2.84 -5.84
N ASP A 249 -6.69 2.20 -6.98
CA ASP A 249 -6.20 2.68 -8.28
C ASP A 249 -6.77 4.05 -8.64
N PHE A 250 -8.08 4.27 -8.46
CA PHE A 250 -8.72 5.57 -8.67
C PHE A 250 -8.20 6.66 -7.71
N PHE A 251 -7.97 6.28 -6.45
CA PHE A 251 -7.50 7.20 -5.42
C PHE A 251 -6.07 7.69 -5.70
N PHE A 252 -5.20 6.81 -6.21
CA PHE A 252 -3.81 7.17 -6.51
C PHE A 252 -3.67 8.18 -7.65
N ASP A 253 -4.54 8.13 -8.64
CA ASP A 253 -4.46 9.03 -9.81
C ASP A 253 -5.00 10.45 -9.56
N GLY A 254 -5.87 10.63 -8.55
CA GLY A 254 -6.65 11.87 -8.37
C GLY A 254 -6.18 12.83 -7.28
N LEU A 255 -5.61 12.33 -6.18
CA LEU A 255 -5.55 13.11 -4.93
C LEU A 255 -4.48 14.21 -4.89
N PHE A 256 -3.36 14.02 -5.56
CA PHE A 256 -2.19 14.91 -5.39
C PHE A 256 -1.96 15.94 -6.49
N SER A 257 -2.71 15.87 -7.58
CA SER A 257 -2.51 16.76 -8.73
C SER A 257 -3.06 18.17 -8.53
N SER A 258 -3.76 18.47 -7.43
CA SER A 258 -4.60 19.67 -7.39
C SER A 258 -4.87 20.39 -6.06
N MET A 259 -4.04 20.28 -5.01
CA MET A 259 -4.33 20.82 -3.66
C MET A 259 -4.25 22.36 -3.47
N ALA A 260 -4.18 23.18 -4.50
CA ALA A 260 -3.85 24.60 -4.36
C ALA A 260 -5.05 25.60 -4.28
N VAL A 261 -6.30 25.13 -4.32
CA VAL A 261 -7.50 26.02 -4.36
C VAL A 261 -8.58 25.50 -3.42
N ASN A 262 -9.33 26.38 -2.74
CA ASN A 262 -10.32 26.05 -1.69
C ASN A 262 -11.37 24.99 -2.11
N ASP A 263 -11.88 25.05 -3.33
CA ASP A 263 -12.84 24.05 -3.85
C ASP A 263 -12.19 22.65 -4.00
N ARG A 264 -10.86 22.61 -4.18
CA ARG A 264 -10.07 21.39 -4.27
C ARG A 264 -9.81 20.79 -2.89
N ILE A 265 -9.66 21.60 -1.85
CA ILE A 265 -9.54 21.14 -0.45
C ILE A 265 -10.80 20.38 -0.07
N LYS A 266 -11.99 20.91 -0.35
CA LYS A 266 -13.27 20.26 -0.06
C LYS A 266 -13.42 18.93 -0.80
N LYS A 267 -13.06 18.90 -2.08
CA LYS A 267 -13.09 17.69 -2.88
C LYS A 267 -12.09 16.65 -2.35
N SER A 268 -10.84 17.06 -2.10
CA SER A 268 -9.82 16.16 -1.55
C SER A 268 -10.24 15.58 -0.19
N LYS A 269 -10.86 16.39 0.68
CA LYS A 269 -11.41 15.92 1.96
C LYS A 269 -12.47 14.85 1.77
N ALA A 270 -13.42 15.05 0.85
CA ALA A 270 -14.47 14.09 0.55
C ALA A 270 -13.89 12.78 -0.04
N ASP A 271 -12.90 12.88 -0.92
CA ASP A 271 -12.24 11.72 -1.52
C ASP A 271 -11.49 10.90 -0.45
N VAL A 272 -10.76 11.57 0.46
CA VAL A 272 -10.06 10.91 1.58
C VAL A 272 -11.05 10.31 2.58
N ASP A 273 -12.17 10.95 2.87
CA ASP A 273 -13.20 10.42 3.77
C ASP A 273 -13.88 9.18 3.18
N SER A 274 -14.11 9.16 1.86
CA SER A 274 -14.57 7.98 1.14
C SER A 274 -13.56 6.84 1.23
N ALA A 275 -12.26 7.13 1.08
CA ALA A 275 -11.19 6.16 1.27
C ALA A 275 -11.18 5.58 2.66
N ARG A 276 -11.21 6.43 3.69
CA ARG A 276 -11.27 6.04 5.09
C ARG A 276 -12.46 5.12 5.38
N SER A 277 -13.62 5.46 4.84
CA SER A 277 -14.84 4.67 5.00
C SER A 277 -14.70 3.27 4.39
N LYS A 278 -14.06 3.16 3.22
CA LYS A 278 -13.77 1.87 2.58
C LYS A 278 -12.77 1.05 3.37
N ILE A 279 -11.69 1.66 3.88
CA ILE A 279 -10.74 0.99 4.76
C ILE A 279 -11.45 0.41 5.98
N TYR A 280 -12.28 1.19 6.67
CA TYR A 280 -13.03 0.69 7.83
C TYR A 280 -14.03 -0.41 7.49
N SER A 281 -14.69 -0.37 6.33
CA SER A 281 -15.57 -1.46 5.91
C SER A 281 -14.82 -2.76 5.68
N THR A 282 -13.62 -2.69 5.09
CA THR A 282 -12.74 -3.84 4.90
C THR A 282 -12.23 -4.39 6.25
N LEU A 283 -11.79 -3.49 7.15
CA LEU A 283 -11.32 -3.87 8.49
C LEU A 283 -12.39 -4.64 9.28
N ARG A 284 -13.66 -4.25 9.23
CA ARG A 284 -14.75 -4.99 9.91
C ARG A 284 -14.89 -6.43 9.40
N ILE A 285 -14.68 -6.65 8.11
CA ILE A 285 -14.74 -8.00 7.54
C ILE A 285 -13.55 -8.83 8.04
N LEU A 286 -12.35 -8.25 8.02
CA LEU A 286 -11.15 -8.89 8.54
C LEU A 286 -11.25 -9.23 10.03
N GLU A 287 -11.80 -8.33 10.85
CA GLU A 287 -12.05 -8.56 12.28
C GLU A 287 -13.05 -9.72 12.51
N THR A 288 -14.08 -9.82 11.66
CA THR A 288 -15.03 -10.96 11.72
C THR A 288 -14.32 -12.27 11.38
N LEU A 289 -13.51 -12.29 10.32
CA LEU A 289 -12.73 -13.46 9.93
C LEU A 289 -11.70 -13.86 10.99
N ALA A 290 -11.06 -12.88 11.63
CA ALA A 290 -10.14 -13.13 12.73
C ALA A 290 -10.85 -13.79 13.94
N ALA A 291 -12.05 -13.34 14.27
CA ALA A 291 -12.85 -13.94 15.33
C ALA A 291 -13.29 -15.38 14.99
N ASP A 292 -13.71 -15.63 13.76
CA ASP A 292 -14.08 -16.97 13.28
C ASP A 292 -12.88 -17.92 13.28
N ASN A 293 -11.72 -17.44 12.81
CA ASN A 293 -10.47 -18.20 12.83
C ASN A 293 -10.03 -18.57 14.27
N GLU A 294 -10.13 -17.64 15.20
CA GLU A 294 -9.83 -17.89 16.62
C GLU A 294 -10.75 -18.95 17.22
N ASN A 295 -12.05 -18.90 16.92
CA ASN A 295 -13.00 -19.91 17.37
C ASN A 295 -12.65 -21.31 16.81
N GLN A 296 -12.30 -21.41 15.54
CA GLN A 296 -11.87 -22.67 14.93
C GLN A 296 -10.56 -23.19 15.54
N TRP A 297 -9.62 -22.30 15.82
CA TRP A 297 -8.37 -22.65 16.48
C TRP A 297 -8.60 -23.24 17.87
N GLN A 298 -9.45 -22.61 18.69
CA GLN A 298 -9.80 -23.12 20.02
C GLN A 298 -10.45 -24.51 19.95
N GLN A 299 -11.43 -24.71 19.05
CA GLN A 299 -12.11 -25.99 18.88
C GLN A 299 -11.14 -27.10 18.42
N THR A 300 -10.23 -26.78 17.51
CA THR A 300 -9.24 -27.75 17.02
C THR A 300 -8.24 -28.11 18.10
N LYS A 301 -7.81 -27.14 18.91
CA LYS A 301 -6.93 -27.34 20.05
C LYS A 301 -7.55 -28.25 21.12
N GLU A 302 -8.83 -28.01 21.47
CA GLU A 302 -9.56 -28.86 22.40
C GLU A 302 -9.63 -30.32 21.91
N LYS A 303 -9.92 -30.52 20.60
CA LYS A 303 -9.92 -31.87 19.99
C LYS A 303 -8.55 -32.52 20.07
N LEU A 304 -7.47 -31.78 19.81
CA LEU A 304 -6.10 -32.30 19.92
C LEU A 304 -5.76 -32.70 21.36
N ASP A 305 -6.14 -31.90 22.34
CA ASP A 305 -5.87 -32.17 23.76
C ASP A 305 -6.66 -33.40 24.29
N LEU A 306 -7.85 -33.67 23.71
CA LEU A 306 -8.64 -34.88 24.01
C LEU A 306 -8.05 -36.15 23.36
N ASN A 307 -7.30 -36.05 22.31
CA ASN A 307 -6.70 -37.19 21.57
C ASN A 307 -5.24 -37.46 21.95
N ARG A 308 -4.64 -36.68 22.83
CA ARG A 308 -3.29 -36.90 23.42
C ARG A 308 -3.38 -37.64 24.72
#